data_8149c25107976c8cb14803cd38f3e624
#
_entry.id   8149c25107976c8cb14803cd38f3e624
#
_cell.length_a   1.000
_cell.length_b   1.000
_cell.length_c   1.000
_cell.angle_alpha   90.00
_cell.angle_beta   90.00
_cell.angle_gamma   90.00
#
_symmetry.space_group_name_H-M   'P 1'
#
loop_
_entity.id
_entity.type
_entity.pdbx_description
1 polymer ?
#
loop_
_entity_poly.entity_id
_entity_poly.type
_entity_poly.pdbx_seq_one_letter_code
_entity_poly.pdbx_strand_id
1 'polypeptide(L)'
;HTISNIQLMALLAQHGAVGFLHGNGSIVTAICDGALDFGENNVEPGRMVSVFSHSDTSLGVSERGLKYEIDDMTMTSTRVNGVSNEFLNGAAAHIGVEHGTLVVTFPSEAPLPAVSWHHTFEGDLGSLDTKVSSALAKHELQSR
;
A
#
# COMPACT_ATOMS: atom_id res chain seq x y z
N HIS A 1 4.07 -16.78 -4.94
CA HIS A 1 2.78 -16.09 -5.00
C HIS A 1 2.77 -14.77 -4.21
N THR A 2 3.39 -14.71 -3.01
CA THR A 2 3.41 -13.49 -2.17
C THR A 2 4.06 -12.30 -2.86
N ILE A 3 5.22 -12.47 -3.48
CA ILE A 3 5.94 -11.40 -4.20
C ILE A 3 5.11 -10.90 -5.38
N SER A 4 4.52 -11.80 -6.16
CA SER A 4 3.66 -11.44 -7.30
C SER A 4 2.43 -10.64 -6.86
N ASN A 5 1.82 -10.99 -5.73
CA ASN A 5 0.68 -10.28 -5.19
C ASN A 5 1.06 -8.87 -4.70
N ILE A 6 2.24 -8.71 -4.10
CA ILE A 6 2.76 -7.39 -3.71
C ILE A 6 3.04 -6.53 -4.95
N GLN A 7 3.65 -7.10 -5.98
CA GLN A 7 3.86 -6.41 -7.26
C GLN A 7 2.54 -5.98 -7.91
N LEU A 8 1.49 -6.80 -7.78
CA LEU A 8 0.16 -6.45 -8.26
C LEU A 8 -0.41 -5.23 -7.51
N MET A 9 -0.21 -5.12 -6.20
CA MET A 9 -0.63 -3.93 -5.45
C MET A 9 0.05 -2.66 -5.99
N ALA A 10 1.34 -2.73 -6.28
CA ALA A 10 2.09 -1.63 -6.88
C ALA A 10 1.59 -1.29 -8.29
N LEU A 11 1.32 -2.29 -9.11
CA LEU A 11 0.77 -2.09 -10.46
C LEU A 11 -0.60 -1.41 -10.40
N LEU A 12 -1.49 -1.84 -9.51
CA LEU A 12 -2.80 -1.20 -9.30
C LEU A 12 -2.64 0.27 -8.91
N ALA A 13 -1.73 0.56 -7.98
CA ALA A 13 -1.46 1.93 -7.53
C ALA A 13 -0.99 2.83 -8.69
N GLN A 14 -0.14 2.33 -9.56
CA GLN A 14 0.35 3.04 -10.75
C GLN A 14 -0.75 3.32 -11.77
N HIS A 15 -1.85 2.58 -11.74
CA HIS A 15 -3.02 2.76 -12.58
C HIS A 15 -4.21 3.43 -11.86
N GLY A 16 -3.98 4.05 -10.71
CA GLY A 16 -5.01 4.80 -9.98
C GLY A 16 -6.00 3.96 -9.21
N ALA A 17 -5.67 2.72 -8.92
CA ALA A 17 -6.45 1.83 -8.08
C ALA A 17 -5.70 1.53 -6.78
N VAL A 18 -6.43 1.11 -5.75
CA VAL A 18 -5.84 0.67 -4.49
C VAL A 18 -6.34 -0.73 -4.17
N GLY A 19 -5.40 -1.63 -3.95
CA GLY A 19 -5.67 -2.96 -3.46
C GLY A 19 -5.16 -3.14 -2.03
N PHE A 20 -5.84 -3.97 -1.26
CA PHE A 20 -5.43 -4.36 0.08
C PHE A 20 -5.29 -5.88 0.14
N LEU A 21 -4.07 -6.34 0.39
CA LEU A 21 -3.75 -7.76 0.51
C LEU A 21 -3.69 -8.14 1.98
N HIS A 22 -4.61 -8.98 2.42
CA HIS A 22 -4.71 -9.43 3.80
C HIS A 22 -4.02 -10.79 4.00
N GLY A 23 -3.24 -10.91 5.05
CA GLY A 23 -2.63 -12.19 5.43
C GLY A 23 -1.83 -12.11 6.73
N ASN A 24 -1.93 -13.14 7.55
CA ASN A 24 -1.14 -13.30 8.80
C ASN A 24 -1.15 -12.09 9.74
N GLY A 25 -2.31 -11.43 9.91
CA GLY A 25 -2.45 -10.28 10.78
C GLY A 25 -1.86 -8.98 10.23
N SER A 26 -1.50 -8.96 8.96
CA SER A 26 -0.97 -7.78 8.26
C SER A 26 -1.74 -7.50 6.98
N ILE A 27 -1.72 -6.24 6.59
CA ILE A 27 -2.23 -5.79 5.30
C ILE A 27 -1.07 -5.19 4.52
N VAL A 28 -1.01 -5.50 3.24
CA VAL A 28 -0.08 -4.88 2.28
C VAL A 28 -0.88 -4.09 1.27
N THR A 29 -0.48 -2.87 1.02
CA THR A 29 -1.03 -1.99 0.00
C THR A 29 0.07 -1.24 -0.73
N ALA A 30 -0.30 -0.44 -1.71
CA ALA A 30 0.62 0.46 -2.38
C ALA A 30 -0.06 1.78 -2.71
N ILE A 31 0.74 2.83 -2.82
CA ILE A 31 0.31 4.16 -3.26
C ILE A 31 1.33 4.72 -4.25
N CYS A 32 0.85 5.33 -5.31
CA CYS A 32 1.66 6.01 -6.33
C CYS A 32 1.26 7.48 -6.39
N ASP A 33 2.23 8.38 -6.25
CA ASP A 33 2.04 9.82 -6.34
C ASP A 33 0.81 10.30 -5.53
N GLY A 34 0.81 9.99 -4.25
CA GLY A 34 -0.35 10.24 -3.40
C GLY A 34 -0.09 9.95 -1.93
N ALA A 35 -1.16 9.73 -1.19
CA ALA A 35 -1.08 9.51 0.24
C ALA A 35 -2.10 8.50 0.76
N LEU A 36 -1.73 7.88 1.87
CA LEU A 36 -2.57 7.06 2.72
C LEU A 36 -2.76 7.79 4.05
N ASP A 37 -3.99 8.10 4.41
CA ASP A 37 -4.33 8.75 5.66
C ASP A 37 -5.11 7.81 6.56
N PHE A 38 -4.46 7.42 7.66
CA PHE A 38 -5.05 6.56 8.69
C PHE A 38 -5.72 7.42 9.75
N GLY A 39 -6.96 7.09 10.07
CA GLY A 39 -7.67 7.71 11.19
C GLY A 39 -7.03 7.35 12.53
N GLU A 40 -7.48 8.01 13.59
CA GLU A 40 -7.08 7.66 14.96
C GLU A 40 -7.33 6.18 15.20
N ASN A 41 -6.35 5.50 15.78
CA ASN A 41 -6.44 4.07 16.04
C ASN A 41 -5.86 3.70 17.40
N ASN A 42 -6.24 2.53 17.89
CA ASN A 42 -5.80 1.97 19.16
C ASN A 42 -5.01 0.67 18.93
N VAL A 43 -4.19 0.65 17.89
CA VAL A 43 -3.31 -0.50 17.64
C VAL A 43 -2.33 -0.65 18.80
N GLU A 44 -2.17 -1.87 19.27
CA GLU A 44 -1.25 -2.16 20.39
C GLU A 44 0.19 -1.74 20.04
N PRO A 45 0.94 -1.23 21.04
CA PRO A 45 2.36 -0.91 20.87
C PRO A 45 3.16 -2.10 20.33
N GLY A 46 4.15 -1.83 19.47
CA GLY A 46 4.99 -2.85 18.87
C GLY A 46 4.42 -3.46 17.58
N ARG A 47 3.23 -3.07 17.15
CA ARG A 47 2.67 -3.48 15.85
C ARG A 47 3.23 -2.57 14.76
N MET A 48 3.97 -3.16 13.86
CA MET A 48 4.83 -2.44 12.93
C MET A 48 4.11 -1.96 11.67
N VAL A 49 4.49 -0.75 11.26
CA VAL A 49 4.21 -0.18 9.94
C VAL A 49 5.54 -0.11 9.20
N SER A 50 5.57 -0.57 7.95
CA SER A 50 6.78 -0.48 7.14
C SER A 50 6.46 0.11 5.77
N VAL A 51 7.34 0.98 5.31
CA VAL A 51 7.22 1.68 4.03
C VAL A 51 8.46 1.38 3.19
N PHE A 52 8.22 0.95 1.96
CA PHE A 52 9.27 0.57 1.01
C PHE A 52 9.08 1.35 -0.29
N SER A 53 10.15 1.88 -0.86
CA SER A 53 10.12 2.35 -2.24
C SER A 53 10.06 1.16 -3.20
N HIS A 54 9.02 1.11 -4.03
CA HIS A 54 8.90 0.15 -5.12
C HIS A 54 9.48 0.71 -6.43
N SER A 55 9.50 2.02 -6.58
CA SER A 55 10.25 2.71 -7.63
C SER A 55 11.75 2.69 -7.31
N ASP A 56 12.59 2.78 -8.33
CA ASP A 56 14.05 2.94 -8.14
C ASP A 56 14.34 4.09 -7.17
N THR A 57 13.61 5.19 -7.34
CA THR A 57 13.65 6.35 -6.46
C THR A 57 12.23 6.87 -6.22
N SER A 58 11.89 7.12 -4.97
CA SER A 58 10.65 7.80 -4.55
C SER A 58 11.02 9.11 -3.87
N LEU A 59 10.42 10.21 -4.34
CA LEU A 59 10.70 11.57 -3.90
C LEU A 59 9.58 12.11 -3.02
N GLY A 60 9.94 12.96 -2.05
CA GLY A 60 8.98 13.61 -1.18
C GLY A 60 8.20 12.62 -0.31
N VAL A 61 8.89 11.63 0.26
CA VAL A 61 8.27 10.66 1.14
C VAL A 61 8.11 11.26 2.53
N SER A 62 6.88 11.21 3.05
CA SER A 62 6.54 11.70 4.37
C SER A 62 5.82 10.62 5.18
N GLU A 63 6.20 10.48 6.44
CA GLU A 63 5.54 9.64 7.44
C GLU A 63 5.28 10.49 8.67
N ARG A 64 4.02 10.73 9.00
CA ARG A 64 3.61 11.59 10.11
C ARG A 64 2.62 10.87 11.02
N GLY A 65 2.63 11.22 12.31
CA GLY A 65 1.77 10.58 13.31
C GLY A 65 2.19 9.15 13.64
N LEU A 66 3.37 8.75 13.23
CA LEU A 66 4.03 7.49 13.57
C LEU A 66 5.15 7.74 14.60
N LYS A 67 5.68 6.69 15.18
CA LYS A 67 6.73 6.78 16.20
C LYS A 67 7.99 7.50 15.69
N TYR A 68 8.36 7.25 14.45
CA TYR A 68 9.46 7.90 13.77
C TYR A 68 8.89 8.68 12.58
N GLU A 69 9.04 10.00 12.62
CA GLU A 69 8.55 10.85 11.56
C GLU A 69 9.62 11.08 10.49
N ILE A 70 9.18 11.11 9.24
CA ILE A 70 10.00 11.38 8.06
C ILE A 70 9.32 12.51 7.32
N ASP A 71 10.08 13.49 6.90
CA ASP A 71 9.60 14.62 6.11
C ASP A 71 10.47 14.85 4.89
N ASP A 72 9.84 14.88 3.72
CA ASP A 72 10.49 15.12 2.42
C ASP A 72 11.73 14.24 2.15
N MET A 73 11.66 12.96 2.52
CA MET A 73 12.76 12.03 2.31
C MET A 73 12.76 11.46 0.88
N THR A 74 13.95 11.26 0.34
CA THR A 74 14.14 10.43 -0.85
C THR A 74 14.39 8.99 -0.43
N MET A 75 13.55 8.08 -0.89
CA MET A 75 13.72 6.64 -0.70
C MET A 75 14.12 5.96 -2.00
N THR A 76 14.90 4.91 -1.90
CA THR A 76 15.28 4.07 -3.04
C THR A 76 14.92 2.61 -2.79
N SER A 77 14.71 1.85 -3.86
CA SER A 77 14.37 0.42 -3.77
C SER A 77 15.52 -0.44 -3.19
N THR A 78 16.73 0.09 -3.16
CA THR A 78 17.92 -0.60 -2.67
C THR A 78 18.31 -0.25 -1.24
N ARG A 79 17.61 0.69 -0.60
CA ARG A 79 17.84 1.11 0.78
C ARG A 79 16.59 0.93 1.62
N VAL A 80 16.76 0.29 2.75
CA VAL A 80 15.65 0.00 3.68
C VAL A 80 15.59 1.11 4.73
N ASN A 81 14.84 2.16 4.48
CA ASN A 81 14.78 3.35 5.34
C ASN A 81 13.45 3.52 6.09
N GLY A 82 12.39 2.88 5.69
CA GLY A 82 11.04 3.11 6.26
C GLY A 82 10.48 1.94 7.02
N VAL A 83 11.31 1.00 7.45
CA VAL A 83 10.84 -0.22 8.11
C VAL A 83 10.81 -0.07 9.62
N SER A 84 9.91 -0.88 10.24
CA SER A 84 9.79 -0.97 11.70
C SER A 84 9.36 0.33 12.38
N ASN A 85 8.51 1.11 11.72
CA ASN A 85 7.78 2.19 12.35
C ASN A 85 6.56 1.66 13.11
N GLU A 86 5.92 2.45 13.91
CA GLU A 86 4.78 2.04 14.73
C GLU A 86 3.69 3.11 14.73
N PHE A 87 2.42 2.67 14.76
CA PHE A 87 1.32 3.58 15.08
C PHE A 87 1.43 4.07 16.52
N LEU A 88 1.10 5.33 16.73
CA LEU A 88 0.92 5.89 18.05
C LEU A 88 -0.54 5.73 18.48
N ASN A 89 -0.75 5.25 19.69
CA ASN A 89 -2.09 5.01 20.23
C ASN A 89 -2.89 6.31 20.28
N GLY A 90 -4.08 6.29 19.68
CA GLY A 90 -4.99 7.44 19.63
C GLY A 90 -4.60 8.50 18.60
N ALA A 91 -3.56 8.30 17.80
CA ALA A 91 -3.12 9.26 16.78
C ALA A 91 -3.55 8.85 15.38
N ALA A 92 -3.85 9.85 14.55
CA ALA A 92 -3.94 9.68 13.11
C ALA A 92 -2.53 9.63 12.50
N ALA A 93 -2.38 8.92 11.38
CA ALA A 93 -1.11 8.80 10.69
C ALA A 93 -1.25 9.11 9.21
N HIS A 94 -0.16 9.63 8.62
CA HIS A 94 -0.09 9.98 7.20
C HIS A 94 1.16 9.37 6.59
N ILE A 95 1.02 8.69 5.46
CA ILE A 95 2.11 8.19 4.64
C ILE A 95 1.90 8.70 3.23
N GLY A 96 2.82 9.51 2.74
CA GLY A 96 2.70 10.16 1.44
C GLY A 96 3.96 10.07 0.60
N VAL A 97 3.81 10.24 -0.70
CA VAL A 97 4.88 10.30 -1.69
C VAL A 97 4.51 11.29 -2.78
N GLU A 98 5.40 12.21 -3.09
CA GLU A 98 5.19 13.18 -4.18
C GLU A 98 5.36 12.52 -5.55
N HIS A 99 6.45 11.79 -5.75
CA HIS A 99 6.75 11.09 -6.99
C HIS A 99 7.31 9.70 -6.71
N GLY A 100 6.60 8.68 -7.15
CA GLY A 100 7.01 7.30 -7.03
C GLY A 100 5.94 6.42 -6.42
N THR A 101 6.26 5.14 -6.31
CA THR A 101 5.38 4.12 -5.76
C THR A 101 5.95 3.58 -4.45
N LEU A 102 5.14 3.62 -3.41
CA LEU A 102 5.45 3.00 -2.12
C LEU A 102 4.63 1.73 -1.94
N VAL A 103 5.25 0.72 -1.37
CA VAL A 103 4.57 -0.44 -0.77
C VAL A 103 4.54 -0.23 0.73
N VAL A 104 3.38 -0.39 1.33
CA VAL A 104 3.15 -0.16 2.75
C VAL A 104 2.56 -1.41 3.38
N THR A 105 3.15 -1.84 4.50
CA THR A 105 2.61 -2.93 5.32
C THR A 105 2.19 -2.39 6.67
N PHE A 106 1.05 -2.83 7.15
CA PHE A 106 0.53 -2.39 8.45
C PHE A 106 -0.34 -3.48 9.11
N PRO A 107 -0.58 -3.39 10.43
CA PRO A 107 -1.38 -4.37 11.14
C PRO A 107 -2.83 -4.40 10.67
N SER A 108 -3.41 -5.59 10.59
CA SER A 108 -4.83 -5.78 10.19
C SER A 108 -5.83 -5.18 11.17
N GLU A 109 -5.42 -4.89 12.41
CA GLU A 109 -6.23 -4.22 13.41
C GLU A 109 -6.39 -2.72 13.15
N ALA A 110 -5.49 -2.12 12.37
CA ALA A 110 -5.61 -0.73 11.98
C ALA A 110 -6.78 -0.53 11.02
N PRO A 111 -7.49 0.60 11.10
CA PRO A 111 -8.51 0.92 10.11
C PRO A 111 -7.87 1.09 8.73
N LEU A 112 -8.61 0.76 7.68
CA LEU A 112 -8.14 1.01 6.32
C LEU A 112 -7.97 2.51 6.09
N PRO A 113 -6.87 2.94 5.45
CA PRO A 113 -6.62 4.35 5.22
C PRO A 113 -7.53 4.93 4.13
N ALA A 114 -7.79 6.22 4.22
CA ALA A 114 -8.27 7.00 3.10
C ALA A 114 -7.13 7.21 2.10
N VAL A 115 -7.45 7.17 0.82
CA VAL A 115 -6.47 7.26 -0.26
C VAL A 115 -6.68 8.55 -1.04
N SER A 116 -5.61 9.26 -1.33
CA SER A 116 -5.62 10.44 -2.19
C SER A 116 -4.47 10.40 -3.18
N TRP A 117 -4.65 11.02 -4.33
CA TRP A 117 -3.64 11.14 -5.37
C TRP A 117 -3.37 12.60 -5.70
N HIS A 118 -2.13 12.93 -6.06
CA HIS A 118 -1.74 14.29 -6.44
C HIS A 118 -2.09 14.64 -7.89
N HIS A 119 -2.50 13.65 -8.68
CA HIS A 119 -2.88 13.86 -10.07
C HIS A 119 -4.15 13.07 -10.41
N THR A 120 -4.79 13.45 -11.50
CA THR A 120 -5.94 12.73 -12.05
C THR A 120 -5.43 11.66 -13.00
N PHE A 121 -5.89 10.43 -12.80
CA PHE A 121 -5.63 9.36 -13.74
C PHE A 121 -6.54 9.52 -14.96
N GLU A 122 -5.94 9.60 -16.13
CA GLU A 122 -6.65 9.60 -17.41
C GLU A 122 -6.59 8.20 -18.00
N GLY A 123 -7.72 7.66 -18.38
CA GLY A 123 -7.81 6.37 -19.03
C GLY A 123 -9.12 5.66 -18.73
N ASP A 124 -9.56 4.88 -19.69
CA ASP A 124 -10.69 3.98 -19.52
C ASP A 124 -10.14 2.64 -18.99
N LEU A 125 -10.62 2.22 -17.84
CA LEU A 125 -10.32 0.89 -17.30
C LEU A 125 -10.95 -0.24 -18.13
N GLY A 126 -11.70 0.12 -19.16
CA GLY A 126 -12.47 -0.82 -19.96
C GLY A 126 -13.77 -1.24 -19.27
N SER A 127 -14.58 -1.98 -20.01
CA SER A 127 -15.79 -2.55 -19.45
C SER A 127 -15.46 -3.72 -18.51
N LEU A 128 -16.19 -3.82 -17.43
CA LEU A 128 -16.06 -4.95 -16.51
C LEU A 128 -16.32 -6.27 -17.27
N ASP A 129 -15.33 -7.13 -17.35
CA ASP A 129 -15.52 -8.47 -17.88
C ASP A 129 -15.99 -9.39 -16.77
N THR A 130 -17.24 -9.81 -16.88
CA THR A 130 -17.88 -10.74 -15.92
C THR A 130 -17.69 -12.20 -16.33
N LYS A 131 -16.99 -12.47 -17.44
CA LYS A 131 -16.74 -13.84 -17.88
C LYS A 131 -15.60 -14.45 -17.06
N VAL A 132 -15.88 -15.59 -16.48
CA VAL A 132 -14.84 -16.40 -15.83
C VAL A 132 -13.83 -16.83 -16.90
N SER A 133 -12.55 -16.56 -16.65
CA SER A 133 -11.50 -16.96 -17.60
C SER A 133 -11.53 -18.48 -17.78
N SER A 134 -11.25 -18.94 -18.99
CA SER A 134 -11.20 -20.39 -19.29
C SER A 134 -10.18 -21.14 -18.43
N ALA A 135 -9.15 -20.47 -17.94
CA ALA A 135 -8.16 -21.03 -17.02
C ALA A 135 -8.77 -21.27 -15.62
N LEU A 136 -9.56 -20.32 -15.10
CA LEU A 136 -10.25 -20.45 -13.81
C LEU A 136 -11.35 -21.52 -13.89
N ALA A 137 -12.13 -21.54 -14.97
CA ALA A 137 -13.15 -22.55 -15.18
C ALA A 137 -12.59 -23.98 -15.20
N LYS A 138 -11.42 -24.18 -15.81
CA LYS A 138 -10.72 -25.47 -15.79
C LYS A 138 -10.25 -25.86 -14.39
N HIS A 139 -9.79 -24.91 -13.59
CA HIS A 139 -9.33 -25.19 -12.23
C HIS A 139 -10.48 -25.56 -11.29
N GLU A 140 -11.60 -24.92 -11.40
CA GLU A 140 -12.81 -25.26 -10.62
C GLU A 140 -13.36 -26.66 -10.97
N LEU A 141 -13.30 -27.06 -12.24
CA LEU A 141 -13.72 -28.37 -12.68
C LEU A 141 -12.77 -29.49 -12.24
N GLN A 142 -11.49 -29.20 -12.03
CA GLN A 142 -10.48 -30.17 -11.56
C GLN A 142 -10.45 -30.33 -10.04
N SER A 143 -10.98 -29.36 -9.27
CA SER A 143 -11.04 -29.41 -7.80
C SER A 143 -12.32 -30.04 -7.25
N ARG A 144 -13.22 -30.51 -8.12
CA ARG A 144 -14.40 -31.28 -7.81
C ARG A 144 -14.14 -32.77 -8.10
#